data_1cfd7db4de9253ce6800963ddd42ef8a
#
_entry.id   1cfd7db4de9253ce6800963ddd42ef8a
#
_cell.length_a   1.000
_cell.length_b   1.000
_cell.length_c   1.000
_cell.angle_alpha   90.00
_cell.angle_beta   90.00
_cell.angle_gamma   90.00
#
_symmetry.space_group_name_H-M   'P 1'
#
loop_
_entity.id
_entity.type
_entity.pdbx_description
1 polymer ?
#
loop_
_entity_poly.entity_id
_entity_poly.type
_entity_poly.pdbx_seq_one_letter_code
_entity_poly.pdbx_strand_id
1 'polypeptide(L)'
;MGGKIILNGLWSYVCPDLYAFCQWLFLGESEPEGLLDSGYVYNKFYDDKDAIEEDAIEEVCCIRYPHLSDCEHAIRKLKKSDECKKWFIGYDTVVSCRDLISKVLQCDWDGDHIAVIHDKAFLDVLDRDELPLYYDMSKAEPEEINVENKMNCLH
;
A
#
# COMPACT_ATOMS: atom_id res chain seq x y z
N MET A 1 5.70 -16.00 24.24
CA MET A 1 5.70 -16.56 22.87
C MET A 1 4.79 -15.68 22.03
N GLY A 2 5.32 -14.99 21.03
CA GLY A 2 4.49 -14.26 20.07
C GLY A 2 3.68 -15.25 19.23
N GLY A 3 2.36 -15.13 19.24
CA GLY A 3 1.50 -15.90 18.34
C GLY A 3 1.73 -15.48 16.89
N LYS A 4 1.67 -16.43 15.94
CA LYS A 4 1.62 -16.12 14.52
C LYS A 4 0.16 -16.05 14.11
N ILE A 5 -0.21 -14.97 13.46
CA ILE A 5 -1.53 -14.81 12.84
C ILE A 5 -1.39 -15.22 11.37
N ILE A 6 -2.31 -16.06 10.89
CA ILE A 6 -2.40 -16.45 9.48
C ILE A 6 -3.56 -15.65 8.91
N LEU A 7 -3.27 -14.83 7.90
CA LEU A 7 -4.24 -13.99 7.21
C LEU A 7 -4.25 -14.30 5.71
N ASN A 8 -5.41 -14.14 5.09
CA ASN A 8 -5.54 -14.22 3.65
C ASN A 8 -5.06 -12.93 3.00
N GLY A 9 -4.03 -13.01 2.19
CA GLY A 9 -3.41 -11.85 1.57
C GLY A 9 -2.23 -12.22 0.68
N LEU A 10 -1.56 -11.22 0.19
CA LEU A 10 -0.33 -11.38 -0.57
C LEU A 10 0.71 -10.33 -0.14
N TRP A 11 1.95 -10.59 -0.48
CA TRP A 11 3.06 -9.68 -0.31
C TRP A 11 3.54 -9.25 -1.68
N SER A 12 3.54 -7.96 -1.97
CA SER A 12 3.87 -7.44 -3.29
C SER A 12 4.63 -6.12 -3.22
N TYR A 13 5.34 -5.80 -4.29
CA TYR A 13 5.88 -4.46 -4.46
C TYR A 13 4.74 -3.44 -4.61
N VAL A 14 4.99 -2.21 -4.17
CA VAL A 14 4.11 -1.08 -4.44
C VAL A 14 4.62 -0.31 -5.65
N CYS A 15 3.71 0.05 -6.55
CA CYS A 15 4.01 0.76 -7.78
C CYS A 15 3.03 1.92 -7.96
N PRO A 16 3.47 3.11 -8.37
CA PRO A 16 2.56 4.18 -8.73
C PRO A 16 1.83 3.85 -10.03
N ASP A 17 0.71 4.50 -10.29
CA ASP A 17 0.02 4.44 -11.58
C ASP A 17 0.90 5.05 -12.69
N LEU A 18 1.66 4.17 -13.37
CA LEU A 18 2.58 4.58 -14.43
C LEU A 18 1.85 5.12 -15.67
N TYR A 19 0.56 4.85 -15.83
CA TYR A 19 -0.21 5.46 -16.91
C TYR A 19 -0.34 6.97 -16.69
N ALA A 20 -0.56 7.42 -15.46
CA ALA A 20 -0.54 8.85 -15.11
C ALA A 20 0.82 9.49 -15.44
N PHE A 21 1.93 8.79 -15.16
CA PHE A 21 3.25 9.27 -15.54
C PHE A 21 3.41 9.41 -17.06
N CYS A 22 2.87 8.46 -17.85
CA CYS A 22 2.87 8.53 -19.30
C CYS A 22 2.02 9.70 -19.84
N GLN A 23 0.86 9.97 -19.24
CA GLN A 23 0.02 11.12 -19.57
C GLN A 23 0.79 12.44 -19.35
N TRP A 24 1.45 12.56 -18.20
CA TRP A 24 2.27 13.74 -17.92
C TRP A 24 3.44 13.89 -18.92
N LEU A 25 4.21 12.81 -19.12
CA LEU A 25 5.44 12.85 -19.90
C LEU A 25 5.20 13.01 -21.41
N PHE A 26 4.23 12.28 -21.97
CA PHE A 26 4.05 12.16 -23.41
C PHE A 26 2.90 13.02 -23.94
N LEU A 27 1.88 13.27 -23.13
CA LEU A 27 0.72 14.07 -23.52
C LEU A 27 0.78 15.50 -22.98
N GLY A 28 1.71 15.78 -22.06
CA GLY A 28 1.88 17.10 -21.45
C GLY A 28 0.74 17.49 -20.50
N GLU A 29 0.01 16.50 -19.96
CA GLU A 29 -1.06 16.76 -19.00
C GLU A 29 -0.47 17.24 -17.68
N SER A 30 -0.88 18.41 -17.21
CA SER A 30 -0.42 18.98 -15.94
C SER A 30 -1.02 18.29 -14.72
N GLU A 31 -2.20 17.71 -14.87
CA GLU A 31 -2.93 16.99 -13.82
C GLU A 31 -3.40 15.63 -14.38
N PRO A 32 -2.49 14.65 -14.53
CA PRO A 32 -2.82 13.37 -15.12
C PRO A 32 -3.78 12.57 -14.21
N GLU A 33 -4.81 12.01 -14.81
CA GLU A 33 -5.82 11.25 -14.07
C GLU A 33 -5.38 9.83 -13.75
N GLY A 34 -4.59 9.21 -14.62
CA GLY A 34 -4.20 7.82 -14.52
C GLY A 34 -5.35 6.85 -14.82
N LEU A 35 -5.16 5.59 -14.46
CA LEU A 35 -6.18 4.55 -14.56
C LEU A 35 -6.89 4.29 -13.23
N LEU A 36 -6.32 4.77 -12.11
CA LEU A 36 -6.83 4.53 -10.77
C LEU A 36 -7.35 5.81 -10.12
N ASP A 37 -8.61 5.77 -9.71
CA ASP A 37 -9.17 6.81 -8.86
C ASP A 37 -8.60 6.74 -7.44
N SER A 38 -8.68 7.87 -6.70
CA SER A 38 -8.38 7.88 -5.27
C SER A 38 -9.28 6.90 -4.53
N GLY A 39 -8.73 6.17 -3.56
CA GLY A 39 -9.44 5.11 -2.83
C GLY A 39 -9.40 3.74 -3.50
N TYR A 40 -8.73 3.61 -4.65
CA TYR A 40 -8.60 2.36 -5.37
C TYR A 40 -7.14 1.92 -5.50
N VAL A 41 -6.95 0.60 -5.47
CA VAL A 41 -5.70 -0.06 -5.85
C VAL A 41 -5.99 -1.14 -6.90
N TYR A 42 -4.99 -1.50 -7.66
CA TYR A 42 -5.07 -2.60 -8.61
C TYR A 42 -3.95 -3.61 -8.33
N ASN A 43 -4.28 -4.88 -8.38
CA ASN A 43 -3.31 -5.95 -8.39
C ASN A 43 -3.87 -7.11 -9.22
N LYS A 44 -3.09 -7.52 -10.21
CA LYS A 44 -3.48 -8.57 -11.16
C LYS A 44 -3.83 -9.90 -10.49
N PHE A 45 -3.21 -10.22 -9.36
CA PHE A 45 -3.50 -11.44 -8.62
C PHE A 45 -4.99 -11.53 -8.24
N TYR A 46 -5.59 -10.43 -7.79
CA TYR A 46 -7.00 -10.41 -7.41
C TYR A 46 -7.92 -10.47 -8.63
N ASP A 47 -7.51 -9.85 -9.74
CA ASP A 47 -8.26 -9.95 -10.98
C ASP A 47 -8.27 -11.39 -11.54
N ASP A 48 -7.14 -12.09 -11.45
CA ASP A 48 -7.03 -13.49 -11.87
C ASP A 48 -7.75 -14.44 -10.89
N LYS A 49 -7.74 -14.12 -9.58
CA LYS A 49 -8.38 -14.91 -8.53
C LYS A 49 -9.90 -14.84 -8.59
N ASP A 50 -10.45 -13.64 -8.77
CA ASP A 50 -11.91 -13.45 -8.87
C ASP A 50 -12.55 -14.17 -10.06
N ALA A 51 -11.77 -14.51 -11.09
CA ALA A 51 -12.24 -15.36 -12.18
C ALA A 51 -12.48 -16.82 -11.76
N ILE A 52 -11.97 -17.22 -10.58
CA ILE A 52 -11.97 -18.59 -10.08
C ILE A 52 -12.86 -18.75 -8.84
N GLU A 53 -13.04 -17.73 -8.03
CA GLU A 53 -13.79 -17.76 -6.77
C GLU A 53 -15.17 -17.10 -6.92
N GLU A 54 -16.20 -17.70 -6.29
CA GLU A 54 -17.58 -17.18 -6.32
C GLU A 54 -17.75 -15.87 -5.54
N ASP A 55 -16.90 -15.61 -4.52
CA ASP A 55 -16.94 -14.40 -3.70
C ASP A 55 -15.91 -13.38 -4.19
N ALA A 56 -16.38 -12.35 -4.86
CA ALA A 56 -15.53 -11.25 -5.32
C ALA A 56 -14.91 -10.48 -4.13
N ILE A 57 -13.59 -10.40 -4.11
CA ILE A 57 -12.87 -9.56 -3.15
C ILE A 57 -13.02 -8.10 -3.60
N GLU A 58 -13.62 -7.27 -2.75
CA GLU A 58 -13.89 -5.86 -3.07
C GLU A 58 -12.93 -4.89 -2.40
N GLU A 59 -12.49 -5.21 -1.17
CA GLU A 59 -11.63 -4.36 -0.36
C GLU A 59 -10.38 -5.13 0.12
N VAL A 60 -9.32 -4.37 0.30
CA VAL A 60 -8.05 -4.86 0.86
C VAL A 60 -7.49 -3.85 1.85
N CYS A 61 -6.76 -4.34 2.85
CA CYS A 61 -5.92 -3.52 3.70
C CYS A 61 -4.48 -3.62 3.22
N CYS A 62 -3.87 -2.47 2.96
CA CYS A 62 -2.47 -2.34 2.60
C CYS A 62 -1.66 -1.92 3.83
N ILE A 63 -0.59 -2.65 4.15
CA ILE A 63 0.30 -2.38 5.27
C ILE A 63 1.74 -2.49 4.81
N ARG A 64 2.57 -1.48 5.13
CA ARG A 64 4.01 -1.52 4.87
C ARG A 64 4.77 -1.98 6.10
N TYR A 65 5.90 -2.62 5.90
CA TYR A 65 6.88 -2.91 6.94
C TYR A 65 8.14 -2.02 6.73
N PRO A 66 8.70 -1.42 7.78
CA PRO A 66 8.29 -1.49 9.18
C PRO A 66 6.99 -0.71 9.46
N HIS A 67 6.14 -1.25 10.33
CA HIS A 67 4.89 -0.65 10.77
C HIS A 67 5.11 -0.01 12.14
N LEU A 68 5.12 1.31 12.21
CA LEU A 68 5.54 2.06 13.39
C LEU A 68 4.36 2.61 14.20
N SER A 69 3.18 2.73 13.58
CA SER A 69 1.98 3.26 14.22
C SER A 69 0.74 2.51 13.75
N ASP A 70 -0.25 2.41 14.61
CA ASP A 70 -1.55 1.79 14.36
C ASP A 70 -2.33 2.42 13.20
N CYS A 71 -2.06 3.67 12.85
CA CYS A 71 -2.70 4.36 11.73
C CYS A 71 -1.95 4.22 10.39
N GLU A 72 -0.83 3.51 10.33
CA GLU A 72 -0.07 3.26 9.09
C GLU A 72 -0.62 2.06 8.31
N HIS A 73 -1.91 2.05 8.05
CA HIS A 73 -2.57 1.10 7.16
C HIS A 73 -3.56 1.85 6.26
N ALA A 74 -3.87 1.26 5.11
CA ALA A 74 -4.76 1.88 4.16
C ALA A 74 -5.76 0.86 3.63
N ILE A 75 -7.07 1.10 3.87
CA ILE A 75 -8.13 0.28 3.31
C ILE A 75 -8.52 0.86 1.96
N ARG A 76 -8.44 0.06 0.91
CA ARG A 76 -8.72 0.48 -0.47
C ARG A 76 -9.59 -0.54 -1.18
N LYS A 77 -10.39 -0.04 -2.12
CA LYS A 77 -11.16 -0.88 -3.03
C LYS A 77 -10.29 -1.43 -4.14
N LEU A 78 -10.58 -2.64 -4.56
CA LEU A 78 -9.91 -3.25 -5.72
C LEU A 78 -10.57 -2.75 -7.01
N LYS A 79 -9.76 -2.15 -7.88
CA LYS A 79 -10.20 -1.78 -9.24
C LYS A 79 -10.16 -3.03 -10.12
N LYS A 80 -11.28 -3.31 -10.79
CA LYS A 80 -11.38 -4.32 -11.84
C LYS A 80 -11.55 -3.60 -13.17
N SER A 81 -10.59 -3.76 -14.08
CA SER A 81 -10.61 -3.03 -15.34
C SER A 81 -9.75 -3.72 -16.39
N ASP A 82 -10.32 -3.92 -17.57
CA ASP A 82 -9.59 -4.47 -18.73
C ASP A 82 -8.44 -3.56 -19.17
N GLU A 83 -8.54 -2.26 -18.93
CA GLU A 83 -7.42 -1.35 -19.17
C GLU A 83 -6.29 -1.58 -18.20
N CYS A 84 -6.58 -1.68 -16.90
CA CYS A 84 -5.54 -2.01 -15.91
C CYS A 84 -4.84 -3.32 -16.25
N LYS A 85 -5.57 -4.36 -16.70
CA LYS A 85 -4.99 -5.64 -17.15
C LYS A 85 -3.99 -5.49 -18.30
N LYS A 86 -4.23 -4.56 -19.21
CA LYS A 86 -3.34 -4.30 -20.35
C LYS A 86 -2.06 -3.59 -19.92
N TRP A 87 -2.16 -2.66 -18.98
CA TRP A 87 -1.06 -1.81 -18.57
C TRP A 87 -0.23 -2.41 -17.43
N PHE A 88 -0.88 -3.08 -16.48
CA PHE A 88 -0.24 -3.61 -15.28
C PHE A 88 -0.21 -5.13 -15.34
N ILE A 89 0.80 -5.67 -15.99
CA ILE A 89 0.94 -7.11 -16.26
C ILE A 89 1.59 -7.90 -15.11
N GLY A 90 2.25 -7.22 -14.19
CA GLY A 90 2.89 -7.80 -13.00
C GLY A 90 1.88 -8.03 -11.86
N TYR A 91 2.34 -8.70 -10.82
CA TYR A 91 1.58 -8.88 -9.56
C TYR A 91 1.92 -7.80 -8.52
N ASP A 92 2.43 -6.65 -8.98
CA ASP A 92 2.67 -5.49 -8.14
C ASP A 92 1.34 -4.83 -7.75
N THR A 93 1.31 -4.21 -6.59
CA THR A 93 0.14 -3.43 -6.20
C THR A 93 0.29 -2.01 -6.70
N VAL A 94 -0.54 -1.67 -7.66
CA VAL A 94 -0.58 -0.33 -8.26
C VAL A 94 -1.49 0.57 -7.45
N VAL A 95 -0.99 1.75 -7.10
CA VAL A 95 -1.70 2.75 -6.29
C VAL A 95 -1.94 4.02 -7.10
N SER A 96 -3.06 4.67 -6.85
CA SER A 96 -3.39 5.93 -7.53
C SER A 96 -2.41 7.05 -7.16
N CYS A 97 -1.95 7.81 -8.15
CA CYS A 97 -1.15 9.02 -7.93
C CYS A 97 -1.93 10.16 -7.25
N ARG A 98 -3.27 10.07 -7.20
CA ARG A 98 -4.16 11.04 -6.55
C ARG A 98 -4.58 10.62 -5.15
N ASP A 99 -4.08 9.49 -4.65
CA ASP A 99 -4.38 8.95 -3.33
C ASP A 99 -3.28 9.28 -2.33
N LEU A 100 -3.65 9.45 -1.08
CA LEU A 100 -2.71 9.66 0.01
C LEU A 100 -2.05 8.36 0.52
N ILE A 101 -2.35 7.22 -0.09
CA ILE A 101 -1.87 5.90 0.36
C ILE A 101 -0.36 5.86 0.56
N SER A 102 0.43 6.45 -0.35
CA SER A 102 1.88 6.48 -0.22
C SER A 102 2.35 7.27 1.01
N LYS A 103 1.58 8.29 1.42
CA LYS A 103 1.86 9.09 2.62
C LYS A 103 1.41 8.39 3.89
N VAL A 104 0.26 7.72 3.85
CA VAL A 104 -0.25 6.91 4.97
C VAL A 104 0.71 5.77 5.28
N LEU A 105 1.16 5.04 4.25
CA LEU A 105 2.09 3.92 4.39
C LEU A 105 3.55 4.36 4.47
N GLN A 106 3.85 5.63 4.30
CA GLN A 106 5.22 6.18 4.24
C GLN A 106 6.11 5.41 3.27
N CYS A 107 5.54 4.95 2.16
CA CYS A 107 6.27 4.25 1.13
C CYS A 107 6.78 5.21 0.06
N ASP A 108 7.91 4.86 -0.51
CA ASP A 108 8.45 5.47 -1.71
C ASP A 108 8.53 4.44 -2.85
N TRP A 109 9.25 4.73 -3.90
CA TRP A 109 9.27 3.91 -5.12
C TRP A 109 10.61 3.21 -5.33
N ASP A 110 11.37 3.01 -4.28
CA ASP A 110 12.71 2.41 -4.31
C ASP A 110 12.70 0.88 -4.17
N GLY A 111 11.54 0.27 -4.13
CA GLY A 111 11.35 -1.18 -3.99
C GLY A 111 10.63 -1.60 -2.72
N ASP A 112 9.86 -0.68 -2.14
CA ASP A 112 9.02 -0.97 -0.98
C ASP A 112 8.02 -2.09 -1.26
N HIS A 113 7.87 -2.96 -0.26
CA HIS A 113 6.88 -4.02 -0.28
C HIS A 113 5.75 -3.72 0.70
N ILE A 114 4.56 -4.14 0.33
CA ILE A 114 3.38 -4.05 1.17
C ILE A 114 2.69 -5.41 1.30
N ALA A 115 2.13 -5.65 2.47
CA ALA A 115 1.15 -6.71 2.66
C ALA A 115 -0.21 -6.20 2.18
N VAL A 116 -0.88 -6.95 1.32
CA VAL A 116 -2.22 -6.66 0.83
C VAL A 116 -3.14 -7.75 1.34
N ILE A 117 -3.96 -7.41 2.33
CA ILE A 117 -4.74 -8.37 3.12
C ILE A 117 -6.22 -8.23 2.78
N HIS A 118 -6.87 -9.33 2.41
CA HIS A 118 -8.30 -9.38 2.10
C HIS A 118 -9.09 -10.24 3.09
N ASP A 119 -8.49 -10.60 4.22
CA ASP A 119 -9.17 -11.37 5.25
C ASP A 119 -10.28 -10.53 5.89
N LYS A 120 -11.53 -11.00 5.74
CA LYS A 120 -12.70 -10.24 6.19
C LYS A 120 -12.70 -10.01 7.70
N ALA A 121 -12.34 -11.01 8.49
CA ALA A 121 -12.30 -10.88 9.94
C ALA A 121 -11.26 -9.85 10.40
N PHE A 122 -10.17 -9.72 9.64
CA PHE A 122 -9.17 -8.70 9.87
C PHE A 122 -9.69 -7.30 9.47
N LEU A 123 -10.30 -7.17 8.28
CA LEU A 123 -10.84 -5.89 7.80
C LEU A 123 -11.95 -5.33 8.71
N ASP A 124 -12.76 -6.20 9.31
CA ASP A 124 -13.90 -5.81 10.16
C ASP A 124 -13.46 -5.18 11.50
N VAL A 125 -12.23 -5.40 11.94
CA VAL A 125 -11.71 -4.85 13.22
C VAL A 125 -10.80 -3.64 13.07
N LEU A 126 -10.45 -3.28 11.83
CA LEU A 126 -9.58 -2.14 11.56
C LEU A 126 -10.32 -0.80 11.71
N ASP A 127 -9.61 0.19 12.23
CA ASP A 127 -10.05 1.57 12.16
C ASP A 127 -9.98 2.03 10.71
N ARG A 128 -10.99 2.78 10.27
CA ARG A 128 -11.08 3.31 8.91
C ARG A 128 -10.70 4.78 8.81
N ASP A 129 -10.43 5.42 9.95
CA ASP A 129 -10.00 6.81 10.03
C ASP A 129 -8.47 6.89 9.85
N GLU A 130 -8.03 6.74 8.62
CA GLU A 130 -6.61 6.79 8.25
C GLU A 130 -6.10 8.23 8.25
N LEU A 131 -4.99 8.46 8.90
CA LEU A 131 -4.30 9.76 8.88
C LEU A 131 -2.82 9.56 8.57
N PRO A 132 -2.26 10.27 7.58
CA PRO A 132 -0.84 10.21 7.33
C PRO A 132 -0.07 10.81 8.52
N LEU A 133 0.91 10.06 9.02
CA LEU A 133 1.82 10.55 10.05
C LEU A 133 2.98 11.31 9.43
N TYR A 134 3.38 12.36 10.07
CA TYR A 134 4.60 13.07 9.75
C TYR A 134 5.59 12.96 10.91
N TYR A 135 6.74 12.34 10.64
CA TYR A 135 7.85 12.27 11.59
C TYR A 135 8.74 13.48 11.42
N ASP A 136 8.64 14.45 12.34
CA ASP A 136 9.51 15.61 12.34
C ASP A 136 10.88 15.26 12.95
N MET A 137 11.80 14.89 12.08
CA MET A 137 13.19 14.58 12.46
C MET A 137 14.06 15.83 12.62
N SER A 138 13.54 17.04 12.35
CA SER A 138 14.32 18.29 12.44
C SER A 138 14.81 18.61 13.84
N LYS A 139 14.16 18.05 14.87
CA LYS A 139 14.51 18.22 16.28
C LYS A 139 15.23 17.02 16.89
N ALA A 140 15.50 15.99 16.08
CA ALA A 140 16.22 14.81 16.55
C ALA A 140 17.69 15.15 16.75
N GLU A 141 18.19 14.99 17.95
CA GLU A 141 19.62 15.09 18.25
C GLU A 141 20.26 13.70 18.07
N PRO A 142 21.44 13.61 17.43
CA PRO A 142 22.13 12.33 17.29
C PRO A 142 22.62 11.86 18.67
N GLU A 143 22.28 10.64 19.04
CA GLU A 143 22.79 9.98 20.24
C GLU A 143 24.05 9.17 19.93
N GLU A 144 24.97 9.10 20.90
CA GLU A 144 26.11 8.20 20.78
C GLU A 144 25.68 6.73 20.75
N ILE A 145 26.28 5.97 19.84
CA ILE A 145 26.00 4.55 19.70
C ILE A 145 26.63 3.80 20.89
N ASN A 146 25.82 3.32 21.80
CA ASN A 146 26.24 2.46 22.92
C ASN A 146 25.37 1.21 22.99
N VAL A 147 25.72 0.28 23.89
CA VAL A 147 25.01 -1.01 24.01
C VAL A 147 23.57 -0.82 24.48
N GLU A 148 23.34 0.13 25.37
CA GLU A 148 22.00 0.41 25.93
C GLU A 148 21.07 0.99 24.85
N ASN A 149 21.52 1.96 24.08
CA ASN A 149 20.73 2.53 22.99
C ASN A 149 20.42 1.50 21.89
N LYS A 150 21.37 0.62 21.56
CA LYS A 150 21.12 -0.50 20.65
C LYS A 150 20.05 -1.47 21.15
N MET A 151 20.04 -1.76 22.45
CA MET A 151 19.04 -2.65 23.02
C MET A 151 17.64 -2.02 23.01
N ASN A 152 17.55 -0.70 23.27
CA ASN A 152 16.27 0.02 23.23
C ASN A 152 15.66 0.10 21.80
N CYS A 153 16.49 0.09 20.74
CA CYS A 153 16.02 0.05 19.37
C CYS A 153 15.55 -1.34 18.90
N LEU A 154 15.78 -2.40 19.69
CA LEU A 154 15.40 -3.77 19.36
C LEU A 154 14.10 -4.24 20.06
N HIS A 155 13.50 -3.40 20.85
CA HIS A 155 12.23 -3.63 21.55
C HIS A 155 11.12 -2.78 20.94
#